data_cf9fdabbcec2e56d918f462aa8fcc41e
#
_entry.id   cf9fdabbcec2e56d918f462aa8fcc41e
#
_cell.length_a   1.000
_cell.length_b   1.000
_cell.length_c   1.000
_cell.angle_alpha   90.00
_cell.angle_beta   90.00
_cell.angle_gamma   90.00
#
_symmetry.space_group_name_H-M   'P 1'
#
loop_
_entity.id
_entity.type
_entity.pdbx_description
1 polymer ?
#
loop_
_entity_poly.entity_id
_entity_poly.type
_entity_poly.pdbx_seq_one_letter_code
_entity_poly.pdbx_strand_id
1 'polypeptide(L)'
;MRHAALALAALISLAACSEQAAPPPKADAAPEAGIATEATKAANAALAERLPLDQPGDFEDADHGLLAQIQEDIVDDTGKVVWSVNAQNFITGPAPATVNPSLWRQQQLLAKHGLFEVKDGLYQVRGYDLAVMSIIRGETGWIIVDPLTAKET
;
A
#
# COMPACT_ATOMS: atom_id res chain seq x y z
N MET A 1 -49.08 26.69 -63.22
CA MET A 1 -48.19 27.72 -62.65
C MET A 1 -47.29 27.06 -61.68
N ARG A 2 -46.03 26.92 -62.05
CA ARG A 2 -45.03 26.11 -61.27
C ARG A 2 -44.14 27.08 -60.52
N HIS A 3 -44.14 26.99 -59.19
CA HIS A 3 -43.19 27.76 -58.38
C HIS A 3 -41.99 26.89 -58.09
N ALA A 4 -40.85 27.28 -58.61
CA ALA A 4 -39.52 26.73 -58.31
C ALA A 4 -39.02 27.39 -57.02
N ALA A 5 -38.76 26.59 -55.96
CA ALA A 5 -38.09 27.04 -54.75
C ALA A 5 -36.58 26.80 -54.92
N LEU A 6 -35.78 27.88 -54.95
CA LEU A 6 -34.32 27.81 -54.86
C LEU A 6 -33.92 27.50 -53.39
N ALA A 7 -33.26 26.37 -53.17
CA ALA A 7 -32.58 26.08 -51.91
C ALA A 7 -31.15 26.59 -51.98
N LEU A 8 -30.80 27.58 -51.18
CA LEU A 8 -29.47 28.12 -51.02
C LEU A 8 -28.74 27.30 -49.95
N ALA A 9 -27.82 26.43 -50.34
CA ALA A 9 -26.96 25.68 -49.44
C ALA A 9 -25.78 26.55 -49.01
N ALA A 10 -25.77 26.97 -47.76
CA ALA A 10 -24.61 27.66 -47.15
C ALA A 10 -23.58 26.63 -46.70
N LEU A 11 -22.44 26.54 -47.35
CA LEU A 11 -21.26 25.79 -46.92
C LEU A 11 -20.54 26.58 -45.83
N ILE A 12 -20.67 26.14 -44.59
CA ILE A 12 -19.85 26.64 -43.48
C ILE A 12 -18.59 25.79 -43.44
N SER A 13 -17.48 26.35 -43.94
CA SER A 13 -16.15 25.78 -43.78
C SER A 13 -15.68 26.03 -42.35
N LEU A 14 -15.69 24.99 -41.49
CA LEU A 14 -14.98 25.00 -40.23
C LEU A 14 -13.47 24.88 -40.52
N ALA A 15 -12.76 25.99 -40.44
CA ALA A 15 -11.32 25.97 -40.29
C ALA A 15 -10.98 25.51 -38.90
N ALA A 16 -10.72 24.20 -38.72
CA ALA A 16 -10.12 23.67 -37.52
C ALA A 16 -8.67 24.13 -37.48
N CYS A 17 -8.36 25.14 -36.67
CA CYS A 17 -6.99 25.39 -36.24
C CYS A 17 -6.50 24.17 -35.46
N SER A 18 -5.78 23.28 -36.12
CA SER A 18 -4.97 22.28 -35.46
C SER A 18 -3.79 22.99 -34.80
N GLU A 19 -3.98 23.44 -33.56
CA GLU A 19 -2.88 23.83 -32.70
C GLU A 19 -2.07 22.56 -32.44
N GLN A 20 -0.97 22.46 -33.17
CA GLN A 20 -0.05 21.33 -33.02
C GLN A 20 0.59 21.46 -31.65
N ALA A 21 0.08 20.66 -30.67
CA ALA A 21 0.65 20.60 -29.36
C ALA A 21 2.15 20.36 -29.48
N ALA A 22 2.94 21.21 -28.82
CA ALA A 22 4.37 21.02 -28.75
C ALA A 22 4.66 19.56 -28.27
N PRO A 23 5.64 18.89 -28.90
CA PRO A 23 5.99 17.54 -28.44
C PRO A 23 6.31 17.59 -26.95
N PRO A 24 5.83 16.61 -26.19
CA PRO A 24 6.14 16.55 -24.76
C PRO A 24 7.66 16.64 -24.58
N PRO A 25 8.15 17.33 -23.53
CA PRO A 25 9.58 17.36 -23.25
C PRO A 25 10.08 15.91 -23.24
N LYS A 26 11.23 15.66 -23.89
CA LYS A 26 11.86 14.33 -23.86
C LYS A 26 11.98 13.96 -22.39
N ALA A 27 11.29 12.90 -22.00
CA ALA A 27 11.51 12.30 -20.68
C ALA A 27 13.01 12.00 -20.60
N ASP A 28 13.67 12.57 -19.59
CA ASP A 28 15.02 12.17 -19.25
C ASP A 28 15.04 10.64 -19.18
N ALA A 29 16.12 10.04 -19.67
CA ALA A 29 16.23 8.58 -19.70
C ALA A 29 15.79 8.01 -18.34
N ALA A 30 14.84 7.08 -18.36
CA ALA A 30 14.34 6.48 -17.13
C ALA A 30 15.54 6.02 -16.29
N PRO A 31 15.62 6.39 -15.00
CA PRO A 31 16.71 5.95 -14.15
C PRO A 31 16.82 4.44 -14.20
N GLU A 32 18.03 3.91 -14.18
CA GLU A 32 18.23 2.45 -14.08
C GLU A 32 17.38 1.89 -12.94
N ALA A 33 16.69 0.78 -13.22
CA ALA A 33 15.77 0.19 -12.26
C ALA A 33 16.49 -0.08 -10.92
N GLY A 34 15.93 0.45 -9.83
CA GLY A 34 16.48 0.30 -8.47
C GLY A 34 17.42 1.42 -8.02
N ILE A 35 17.76 2.41 -8.87
CA ILE A 35 18.60 3.54 -8.48
C ILE A 35 17.70 4.78 -8.30
N ALA A 36 17.67 5.32 -7.07
CA ALA A 36 16.96 6.57 -6.82
C ALA A 36 17.71 7.76 -7.42
N THR A 37 16.95 8.69 -8.02
CA THR A 37 17.50 9.98 -8.45
C THR A 37 17.98 10.80 -7.23
N GLU A 38 18.86 11.76 -7.44
CA GLU A 38 19.31 12.66 -6.37
C GLU A 38 18.13 13.48 -5.80
N ALA A 39 17.15 13.84 -6.64
CA ALA A 39 15.92 14.50 -6.18
C ALA A 39 15.10 13.61 -5.23
N THR A 40 14.97 12.31 -5.52
CA THR A 40 14.31 11.35 -4.64
C THR A 40 15.05 11.19 -3.31
N LYS A 41 16.37 11.05 -3.34
CA LYS A 41 17.19 10.94 -2.12
C LYS A 41 17.07 12.19 -1.25
N ALA A 42 17.15 13.38 -1.86
CA ALA A 42 17.01 14.64 -1.16
C ALA A 42 15.61 14.80 -0.53
N ALA A 43 14.56 14.42 -1.24
CA ALA A 43 13.19 14.46 -0.72
C ALA A 43 13.01 13.49 0.48
N ASN A 44 13.55 12.28 0.41
CA ASN A 44 13.51 11.31 1.49
C ASN A 44 14.30 11.80 2.72
N ALA A 45 15.48 12.38 2.52
CA ALA A 45 16.30 12.95 3.60
C ALA A 45 15.56 14.11 4.29
N ALA A 46 15.00 15.04 3.53
CA ALA A 46 14.23 16.17 4.08
C ALA A 46 12.98 15.71 4.85
N LEU A 47 12.36 14.60 4.43
CA LEU A 47 11.23 14.02 5.15
C LEU A 47 11.68 13.38 6.47
N ALA A 48 12.81 12.67 6.47
CA ALA A 48 13.37 12.08 7.67
C ALA A 48 13.68 13.11 8.76
N GLU A 49 14.16 14.30 8.39
CA GLU A 49 14.44 15.39 9.33
C GLU A 49 13.17 16.01 9.95
N ARG A 50 12.03 15.90 9.28
CA ARG A 50 10.78 16.54 9.69
C ARG A 50 9.88 15.64 10.53
N LEU A 51 10.05 14.34 10.46
CA LEU A 51 9.16 13.36 11.10
C LEU A 51 9.84 12.76 12.35
N PRO A 52 9.07 12.53 13.43
CA PRO A 52 9.56 11.90 14.65
C PRO A 52 9.70 10.38 14.46
N LEU A 53 10.62 9.95 13.59
CA LEU A 53 10.77 8.54 13.21
C LEU A 53 11.50 7.68 14.25
N ASP A 54 12.07 8.30 15.27
CA ASP A 54 12.87 7.68 16.34
C ASP A 54 12.08 7.34 17.60
N GLN A 55 10.75 7.51 17.57
CA GLN A 55 9.89 7.20 18.73
C GLN A 55 9.81 5.68 18.96
N PRO A 56 10.31 5.15 20.09
CA PRO A 56 10.27 3.72 20.38
C PRO A 56 8.88 3.23 20.79
N GLY A 57 8.04 4.09 21.36
CA GLY A 57 6.73 3.72 21.92
C GLY A 57 5.82 2.99 20.93
N ASP A 58 5.83 3.38 19.65
CA ASP A 58 5.00 2.71 18.63
C ASP A 58 5.41 1.23 18.45
N PHE A 59 6.70 0.90 18.61
CA PHE A 59 7.18 -0.48 18.54
C PHE A 59 6.82 -1.28 19.79
N GLU A 60 6.86 -0.64 20.96
CA GLU A 60 6.42 -1.23 22.22
C GLU A 60 4.91 -1.52 22.16
N ASP A 61 4.12 -0.57 21.65
CA ASP A 61 2.68 -0.74 21.45
C ASP A 61 2.35 -1.81 20.42
N ALA A 62 3.15 -1.91 19.34
CA ALA A 62 2.95 -2.93 18.31
C ALA A 62 3.23 -4.35 18.80
N ASP A 63 4.14 -4.52 19.75
CA ASP A 63 4.47 -5.80 20.39
C ASP A 63 3.59 -6.10 21.62
N HIS A 64 2.85 -5.11 22.12
CA HIS A 64 2.06 -5.26 23.34
C HIS A 64 0.95 -6.31 23.17
N GLY A 65 0.82 -7.18 24.17
CA GLY A 65 -0.23 -8.20 24.23
C GLY A 65 -0.04 -9.40 23.30
N LEU A 66 1.15 -9.61 22.75
CA LEU A 66 1.45 -10.78 21.93
C LEU A 66 1.27 -12.07 22.76
N LEU A 67 0.35 -12.96 22.33
CA LEU A 67 0.04 -14.23 22.98
C LEU A 67 0.66 -15.42 22.26
N ALA A 68 0.63 -15.40 20.92
CA ALA A 68 1.12 -16.50 20.09
C ALA A 68 1.59 -15.99 18.73
N GLN A 69 2.55 -16.69 18.13
CA GLN A 69 3.11 -16.35 16.83
C GLN A 69 3.48 -17.62 16.07
N ILE A 70 3.21 -17.64 14.75
CA ILE A 70 3.71 -18.65 13.81
C ILE A 70 4.98 -18.09 13.17
N GLN A 71 6.01 -18.93 13.05
CA GLN A 71 7.30 -18.53 12.46
C GLN A 71 7.46 -19.05 11.02
N GLU A 72 6.69 -20.06 10.64
CA GLU A 72 6.73 -20.70 9.35
C GLU A 72 5.76 -20.02 8.38
N ASP A 73 6.09 -20.08 7.09
CA ASP A 73 5.19 -19.64 6.03
C ASP A 73 3.92 -20.49 6.00
N ILE A 74 2.79 -19.87 5.72
CA ILE A 74 1.49 -20.54 5.58
C ILE A 74 1.40 -21.11 4.17
N VAL A 75 1.13 -22.42 4.07
CA VAL A 75 1.06 -23.14 2.82
C VAL A 75 -0.30 -23.79 2.61
N ASP A 76 -0.69 -24.00 1.36
CA ASP A 76 -1.87 -24.78 1.00
C ASP A 76 -1.60 -26.29 1.06
N ASP A 77 -2.64 -27.09 0.78
CA ASP A 77 -2.59 -28.57 0.78
C ASP A 77 -1.57 -29.15 -0.23
N THR A 78 -1.10 -28.34 -1.18
CA THR A 78 -0.07 -28.72 -2.16
C THR A 78 1.34 -28.34 -1.76
N GLY A 79 1.50 -27.61 -0.64
CA GLY A 79 2.77 -27.06 -0.17
C GLY A 79 3.15 -25.72 -0.82
N LYS A 80 2.25 -25.08 -1.56
CA LYS A 80 2.47 -23.75 -2.13
C LYS A 80 2.28 -22.69 -1.05
N VAL A 81 3.22 -21.76 -0.95
CA VAL A 81 3.12 -20.62 -0.02
C VAL A 81 1.93 -19.75 -0.39
N VAL A 82 1.00 -19.58 0.56
CA VAL A 82 -0.16 -18.69 0.48
C VAL A 82 0.22 -17.34 1.11
N TRP A 83 0.89 -17.39 2.26
CA TRP A 83 1.37 -16.21 2.96
C TRP A 83 2.75 -16.45 3.55
N SER A 84 3.70 -15.57 3.23
CA SER A 84 5.04 -15.65 3.82
C SER A 84 5.19 -14.65 4.95
N VAL A 85 5.27 -15.13 6.18
CA VAL A 85 5.51 -14.31 7.37
C VAL A 85 6.93 -13.75 7.39
N ASN A 86 7.83 -14.35 6.63
CA ASN A 86 9.25 -14.01 6.57
C ASN A 86 9.60 -13.06 5.39
N ALA A 87 8.65 -12.80 4.48
CA ALA A 87 8.90 -12.00 3.27
C ALA A 87 9.42 -10.58 3.56
N GLN A 88 9.14 -10.05 4.74
CA GLN A 88 9.51 -8.69 5.13
C GLN A 88 10.68 -8.61 6.11
N ASN A 89 11.32 -9.72 6.45
CA ASN A 89 12.43 -9.77 7.42
C ASN A 89 13.66 -8.95 7.02
N PHE A 90 13.76 -8.55 5.74
CA PHE A 90 14.81 -7.66 5.26
C PHE A 90 14.59 -6.18 5.66
N ILE A 91 13.38 -5.81 6.11
CA ILE A 91 13.02 -4.42 6.46
C ILE A 91 13.47 -4.13 7.88
N THR A 92 14.77 -3.90 8.04
CA THR A 92 15.41 -3.64 9.34
C THR A 92 16.28 -2.40 9.29
N GLY A 93 16.56 -1.79 10.44
CA GLY A 93 17.42 -0.63 10.54
C GLY A 93 16.88 0.63 9.83
N PRO A 94 17.74 1.60 9.50
CA PRO A 94 17.34 2.85 8.86
C PRO A 94 16.90 2.63 7.41
N ALA A 95 15.99 3.50 6.94
CA ALA A 95 15.50 3.45 5.57
C ALA A 95 16.62 3.68 4.56
N PRO A 96 16.74 2.86 3.50
CA PRO A 96 17.59 3.17 2.37
C PRO A 96 17.22 4.52 1.72
N ALA A 97 18.19 5.24 1.16
CA ALA A 97 17.93 6.54 0.53
C ALA A 97 16.89 6.48 -0.63
N THR A 98 16.71 5.30 -1.21
CA THR A 98 15.74 5.02 -2.27
C THR A 98 14.29 4.91 -1.79
N VAL A 99 14.08 4.77 -0.47
CA VAL A 99 12.78 4.47 0.14
C VAL A 99 12.35 5.62 1.03
N ASN A 100 11.05 5.92 1.00
CA ASN A 100 10.46 6.89 1.92
C ASN A 100 10.62 6.41 3.37
N PRO A 101 11.26 7.18 4.27
CA PRO A 101 11.57 6.75 5.62
C PRO A 101 10.33 6.48 6.48
N SER A 102 9.23 7.20 6.24
CA SER A 102 7.96 6.95 6.94
C SER A 102 7.35 5.60 6.52
N LEU A 103 7.37 5.28 5.22
CA LEU A 103 6.89 3.98 4.74
C LEU A 103 7.77 2.83 5.23
N TRP A 104 9.08 3.02 5.29
CA TRP A 104 9.99 2.01 5.83
C TRP A 104 9.67 1.70 7.29
N ARG A 105 9.55 2.75 8.12
CA ARG A 105 9.17 2.61 9.52
C ARG A 105 7.79 1.97 9.69
N GLN A 106 6.80 2.42 8.90
CA GLN A 106 5.46 1.83 8.92
C GLN A 106 5.50 0.34 8.61
N GLN A 107 6.32 -0.07 7.63
CA GLN A 107 6.45 -1.47 7.26
C GLN A 107 7.12 -2.30 8.35
N GLN A 108 8.08 -1.73 9.11
CA GLN A 108 8.66 -2.40 10.28
C GLN A 108 7.60 -2.67 11.37
N LEU A 109 6.66 -1.75 11.57
CA LEU A 109 5.54 -1.93 12.49
C LEU A 109 4.54 -2.99 11.97
N LEU A 110 4.22 -2.96 10.68
CA LEU A 110 3.31 -3.91 10.04
C LEU A 110 3.88 -5.34 9.94
N ALA A 111 5.21 -5.49 10.03
CA ALA A 111 5.85 -6.80 10.10
C ALA A 111 5.61 -7.54 11.44
N LYS A 112 5.09 -6.84 12.45
CA LYS A 112 4.69 -7.45 13.73
C LYS A 112 3.44 -8.30 13.52
N HIS A 113 3.59 -9.62 13.59
CA HIS A 113 2.52 -10.57 13.32
C HIS A 113 2.26 -11.48 14.53
N GLY A 114 1.06 -12.01 14.63
CA GLY A 114 0.68 -12.90 15.73
C GLY A 114 -0.78 -12.76 16.14
N LEU A 115 -1.12 -13.46 17.21
CA LEU A 115 -2.33 -13.28 17.99
C LEU A 115 -2.02 -12.33 19.15
N PHE A 116 -2.74 -11.24 19.24
CA PHE A 116 -2.56 -10.22 20.27
C PHE A 116 -3.83 -10.06 21.12
N GLU A 117 -3.67 -9.93 22.43
CA GLU A 117 -4.71 -9.42 23.30
C GLU A 117 -4.60 -7.90 23.37
N VAL A 118 -5.49 -7.20 22.68
CA VAL A 118 -5.52 -5.73 22.64
C VAL A 118 -6.06 -5.15 23.94
N LYS A 119 -7.05 -5.83 24.49
CA LYS A 119 -7.73 -5.52 25.75
C LYS A 119 -8.46 -6.77 26.21
N ASP A 120 -8.79 -6.88 27.51
CA ASP A 120 -9.56 -8.03 28.03
C ASP A 120 -10.79 -8.32 27.17
N GLY A 121 -10.80 -9.53 26.59
CA GLY A 121 -11.84 -10.04 25.71
C GLY A 121 -11.82 -9.50 24.28
N LEU A 122 -10.82 -8.70 23.89
CA LEU A 122 -10.60 -8.26 22.50
C LEU A 122 -9.25 -8.74 22.01
N TYR A 123 -9.26 -9.58 21.00
CA TYR A 123 -8.06 -10.15 20.38
C TYR A 123 -7.96 -9.74 18.92
N GLN A 124 -6.73 -9.71 18.39
CA GLN A 124 -6.46 -9.49 16.97
C GLN A 124 -5.46 -10.50 16.44
N VAL A 125 -5.75 -11.03 15.25
CA VAL A 125 -4.80 -11.77 14.42
C VAL A 125 -4.25 -10.80 13.37
N ARG A 126 -2.95 -10.55 13.42
CA ARG A 126 -2.25 -9.56 12.61
C ARG A 126 -1.14 -10.22 11.79
N GLY A 127 -0.92 -9.73 10.56
CA GLY A 127 0.26 -10.06 9.76
C GLY A 127 0.25 -11.44 9.08
N TYR A 128 -0.88 -12.14 9.06
CA TYR A 128 -1.06 -13.42 8.35
C TYR A 128 -1.92 -13.29 7.10
N ASP A 129 -2.40 -12.08 6.80
CA ASP A 129 -3.23 -11.77 5.65
C ASP A 129 -3.16 -10.26 5.37
N LEU A 130 -3.82 -9.78 4.31
CA LEU A 130 -4.03 -8.37 4.05
C LEU A 130 -4.98 -7.73 5.07
N ALA A 131 -5.89 -8.52 5.63
CA ALA A 131 -6.81 -8.09 6.68
C ALA A 131 -6.24 -8.30 8.09
N VAL A 132 -6.82 -7.61 9.07
CA VAL A 132 -6.59 -7.82 10.50
C VAL A 132 -7.88 -8.30 11.11
N MET A 133 -7.95 -9.58 11.48
CA MET A 133 -9.14 -10.14 12.11
C MET A 133 -9.22 -9.73 13.56
N SER A 134 -10.37 -9.22 13.99
CA SER A 134 -10.66 -8.95 15.39
C SER A 134 -11.65 -9.97 15.96
N ILE A 135 -11.37 -10.46 17.15
CA ILE A 135 -12.15 -11.48 17.85
C ILE A 135 -12.58 -10.88 19.18
N ILE A 136 -13.89 -10.74 19.39
CA ILE A 136 -14.47 -10.12 20.59
C ILE A 136 -15.21 -11.20 21.39
N ARG A 137 -14.88 -11.32 22.66
CA ARG A 137 -15.60 -12.22 23.57
C ARG A 137 -16.93 -11.59 23.97
N GLY A 138 -18.04 -12.19 23.53
CA GLY A 138 -19.38 -11.85 23.98
C GLY A 138 -19.81 -12.68 25.19
N GLU A 139 -21.02 -12.45 25.68
CA GLU A 139 -21.58 -13.21 26.82
C GLU A 139 -21.85 -14.68 26.48
N THR A 140 -22.27 -14.97 25.27
CA THR A 140 -22.71 -16.31 24.83
C THR A 140 -21.89 -16.89 23.68
N GLY A 141 -20.87 -16.16 23.17
CA GLY A 141 -20.08 -16.59 22.04
C GLY A 141 -19.06 -15.53 21.63
N TRP A 142 -18.49 -15.70 20.44
CA TRP A 142 -17.49 -14.82 19.85
C TRP A 142 -18.06 -14.02 18.71
N ILE A 143 -17.64 -12.77 18.59
CA ILE A 143 -17.92 -11.91 17.44
C ILE A 143 -16.63 -11.79 16.65
N ILE A 144 -16.68 -12.16 15.39
CA ILE A 144 -15.55 -12.04 14.46
C ILE A 144 -15.80 -10.83 13.56
N VAL A 145 -14.82 -9.96 13.46
CA VAL A 145 -14.83 -8.78 12.59
C VAL A 145 -13.66 -8.89 11.63
N ASP A 146 -13.95 -8.70 10.34
CA ASP A 146 -13.01 -8.75 9.25
C ASP A 146 -12.19 -10.05 9.21
N PRO A 147 -12.84 -11.20 8.97
CA PRO A 147 -12.15 -12.47 8.88
C PRO A 147 -11.12 -12.43 7.73
N LEU A 148 -10.05 -13.21 7.88
CA LEU A 148 -8.97 -13.29 6.91
C LEU A 148 -9.46 -13.78 5.55
N THR A 149 -8.73 -13.49 4.47
CA THR A 149 -9.21 -13.66 3.08
C THR A 149 -8.98 -15.08 2.54
N ALA A 150 -8.03 -15.82 3.09
CA ALA A 150 -7.74 -17.19 2.69
C ALA A 150 -8.14 -18.18 3.79
N LYS A 151 -8.55 -19.39 3.40
CA LYS A 151 -8.92 -20.45 4.35
C LYS A 151 -7.72 -21.01 5.12
N GLU A 152 -6.51 -20.80 4.60
CA GLU A 152 -5.25 -21.23 5.18
C GLU A 152 -4.74 -20.28 6.26
N THR A 153 -5.13 -18.99 6.17
CA THR A 153 -4.79 -17.94 7.14
C THR A 153 -5.94 -17.70 8.09
#